data_08ac175ce1b91f754b768cc90f9f85b3
#
_entry.id   08ac175ce1b91f754b768cc90f9f85b3
#
_cell.length_a   1.000
_cell.length_b   1.000
_cell.length_c   1.000
_cell.angle_alpha   90.00
_cell.angle_beta   90.00
_cell.angle_gamma   90.00
#
_symmetry.space_group_name_H-M   'P 1'
#
loop_
_entity.id
_entity.type
_entity.pdbx_description
1 polymer ?
#
loop_
_entity_poly.entity_id
_entity_poly.type
_entity_poly.pdbx_seq_one_letter_code
_entity_poly.pdbx_strand_id
1 'polypeptide(L)'
;MTTTIPFTKKPFASSILLWIRTDQPRQQGMDYWKGPHSKIISPTPGFDEYRQIHIAETNPGLWPATPGVETAIPADRRIDGVAEVTFATVLSPLLGRKQTRLAYQDEINVFRRTLLYAGPPNSTRWYDVAGPGEKTGARALIYIRRREGVGTRPFRKFVTDELVPALANTGVMTELRTQVFMPWNEKLWDTPNVAHDNPTDQRFHASLIFGFKDAAARGAFFAGDEIITLSDRLSGYASAVHAYDVFAALTYVKDGVILPHYQE
;
A
#
# COMPACT_ATOMS: atom_id res chain seq x y z
N MET A 1 4.83 -30.52 -1.19
CA MET A 1 3.56 -30.02 -0.61
C MET A 1 3.75 -28.55 -0.32
N THR A 2 2.96 -27.68 -0.93
CA THR A 2 3.07 -26.22 -0.67
C THR A 2 2.43 -25.96 0.69
N THR A 3 3.22 -25.58 1.67
CA THR A 3 2.72 -25.26 3.01
C THR A 3 1.85 -24.01 2.90
N THR A 4 0.60 -24.10 3.32
CA THR A 4 -0.28 -22.94 3.36
C THR A 4 0.13 -22.07 4.55
N ILE A 5 0.65 -20.87 4.28
CA ILE A 5 1.02 -19.91 5.33
C ILE A 5 -0.26 -19.30 5.91
N PRO A 6 -0.42 -19.30 7.25
CA PRO A 6 -1.57 -18.68 7.90
C PRO A 6 -1.68 -17.19 7.58
N PHE A 7 -2.90 -16.66 7.58
CA PHE A 7 -3.15 -15.23 7.41
C PHE A 7 -4.41 -14.78 8.14
N THR A 8 -4.41 -13.52 8.55
CA THR A 8 -5.59 -12.83 9.10
C THR A 8 -6.26 -12.02 8.00
N LYS A 9 -7.59 -12.15 7.85
CA LYS A 9 -8.39 -11.29 6.98
C LYS A 9 -8.83 -10.05 7.74
N LYS A 10 -8.70 -8.89 7.08
CA LYS A 10 -9.26 -7.63 7.61
C LYS A 10 -10.63 -7.37 6.98
N PRO A 11 -11.64 -6.96 7.78
CA PRO A 11 -13.02 -6.77 7.32
C PRO A 11 -13.13 -5.76 6.17
N PHE A 12 -12.42 -4.63 6.28
CA PHE A 12 -12.34 -3.60 5.25
C PHE A 12 -11.01 -2.86 5.35
N ALA A 13 -10.45 -2.50 4.20
CA ALA A 13 -9.21 -1.72 4.14
C ALA A 13 -9.21 -0.78 2.93
N SER A 14 -8.48 0.31 3.07
CA SER A 14 -8.20 1.26 1.99
C SER A 14 -6.73 1.67 2.00
N SER A 15 -6.28 2.09 0.83
CA SER A 15 -4.94 2.57 0.56
C SER A 15 -5.06 3.90 -0.17
N ILE A 16 -4.57 4.98 0.44
CA ILE A 16 -4.67 6.34 -0.10
C ILE A 16 -3.27 6.78 -0.52
N LEU A 17 -3.06 6.86 -1.83
CA LEU A 17 -1.81 7.33 -2.41
C LEU A 17 -1.77 8.85 -2.31
N LEU A 18 -0.62 9.40 -1.93
CA LEU A 18 -0.47 10.80 -1.57
C LEU A 18 0.73 11.42 -2.30
N TRP A 19 0.51 12.62 -2.85
CA TRP A 19 1.55 13.48 -3.42
C TRP A 19 1.59 14.80 -2.65
N ILE A 20 2.73 15.08 -2.04
CA ILE A 20 2.97 16.33 -1.29
C ILE A 20 2.93 17.53 -2.26
N ARG A 21 2.52 18.69 -1.76
CA ARG A 21 2.56 19.96 -2.47
C ARG A 21 3.99 20.29 -2.91
N THR A 22 4.14 20.93 -4.07
CA THR A 22 5.43 21.28 -4.66
C THR A 22 5.79 22.76 -4.50
N ASP A 23 4.91 23.56 -3.94
CA ASP A 23 5.13 24.98 -3.62
C ASP A 23 5.80 25.20 -2.25
N GLN A 24 6.20 24.12 -1.61
CA GLN A 24 6.95 24.07 -0.35
C GLN A 24 7.98 22.95 -0.40
N PRO A 25 9.03 22.97 0.45
CA PRO A 25 9.97 21.86 0.55
C PRO A 25 9.24 20.55 0.90
N ARG A 26 9.57 19.45 0.22
CA ARG A 26 8.96 18.13 0.43
C ARG A 26 8.98 17.72 1.92
N GLN A 27 10.12 17.93 2.60
CA GLN A 27 10.29 17.57 4.01
C GLN A 27 9.27 18.29 4.91
N GLN A 28 8.97 19.56 4.63
CA GLN A 28 7.96 20.30 5.39
C GLN A 28 6.56 19.67 5.26
N GLY A 29 6.17 19.24 4.06
CA GLY A 29 4.92 18.53 3.84
C GLY A 29 4.90 17.16 4.53
N MET A 30 6.01 16.41 4.47
CA MET A 30 6.14 15.12 5.15
C MET A 30 6.06 15.26 6.68
N ASP A 31 6.68 16.29 7.25
CA ASP A 31 6.62 16.56 8.70
C ASP A 31 5.20 16.98 9.14
N TYR A 32 4.52 17.78 8.32
CA TYR A 32 3.12 18.13 8.57
C TYR A 32 2.21 16.90 8.51
N TRP A 33 2.36 16.04 7.50
CA TRP A 33 1.61 14.80 7.38
C TRP A 33 1.85 13.86 8.57
N LYS A 34 3.11 13.69 8.94
CA LYS A 34 3.53 12.88 10.09
C LYS A 34 2.98 13.41 11.42
N GLY A 35 2.93 14.70 11.60
CA GLY A 35 2.60 15.37 12.88
C GLY A 35 1.16 15.93 12.93
N PRO A 36 0.91 17.16 12.47
CA PRO A 36 -0.42 17.78 12.58
C PRO A 36 -1.54 17.00 11.95
N HIS A 37 -1.37 16.58 10.68
CA HIS A 37 -2.41 15.86 9.93
C HIS A 37 -2.75 14.49 10.55
N SER A 38 -1.74 13.74 11.02
CA SER A 38 -2.00 12.44 11.66
C SER A 38 -2.88 12.54 12.90
N LYS A 39 -2.78 13.64 13.67
CA LYS A 39 -3.61 13.90 14.86
C LYS A 39 -5.07 14.17 14.50
N ILE A 40 -5.34 14.67 13.29
CA ILE A 40 -6.69 14.88 12.79
C ILE A 40 -7.31 13.54 12.40
N ILE A 41 -6.58 12.66 11.71
CA ILE A 41 -7.13 11.41 11.18
C ILE A 41 -7.17 10.26 12.20
N SER A 42 -6.19 10.18 13.12
CA SER A 42 -6.08 9.08 14.08
C SER A 42 -7.31 8.87 14.96
N PRO A 43 -8.06 9.93 15.40
CA PRO A 43 -9.29 9.75 16.18
C PRO A 43 -10.50 9.24 15.40
N THR A 44 -10.33 8.85 14.13
CA THR A 44 -11.45 8.37 13.31
C THR A 44 -12.06 7.09 13.91
N PRO A 45 -13.35 7.11 14.30
CA PRO A 45 -13.99 5.95 14.87
C PRO A 45 -14.00 4.76 13.91
N GLY A 46 -13.77 3.57 14.46
CA GLY A 46 -13.83 2.32 13.72
C GLY A 46 -12.55 1.92 12.99
N PHE A 47 -11.47 2.69 13.13
CA PHE A 47 -10.16 2.21 12.70
C PHE A 47 -9.73 1.00 13.54
N ASP A 48 -9.21 -0.03 12.88
CA ASP A 48 -8.47 -1.14 13.48
C ASP A 48 -6.97 -0.82 13.45
N GLU A 49 -6.46 -0.39 12.28
CA GLU A 49 -5.11 0.15 12.12
C GLU A 49 -5.12 1.40 11.23
N TYR A 50 -4.31 2.39 11.59
CA TYR A 50 -3.91 3.50 10.73
C TYR A 50 -2.40 3.58 10.68
N ARG A 51 -1.85 3.47 9.48
CA ARG A 51 -0.42 3.51 9.21
C ARG A 51 -0.11 4.47 8.07
N GLN A 52 0.92 5.29 8.27
CA GLN A 52 1.53 6.09 7.20
C GLN A 52 2.76 5.36 6.68
N ILE A 53 2.81 5.14 5.37
CA ILE A 53 3.96 4.55 4.67
C ILE A 53 4.63 5.69 3.90
N HIS A 54 5.78 6.13 4.38
CA HIS A 54 6.58 7.19 3.80
C HIS A 54 7.52 6.60 2.76
N ILE A 55 7.46 7.12 1.55
CA ILE A 55 8.23 6.63 0.40
C ILE A 55 9.54 7.42 0.27
N ALA A 56 10.62 6.75 -0.07
CA ALA A 56 11.92 7.39 -0.32
C ALA A 56 11.78 8.42 -1.47
N GLU A 57 12.50 9.54 -1.36
CA GLU A 57 12.43 10.63 -2.33
C GLU A 57 12.88 10.17 -3.73
N THR A 58 13.95 9.39 -3.79
CA THR A 58 14.42 8.77 -5.04
C THR A 58 13.88 7.36 -5.15
N ASN A 59 13.02 7.13 -6.12
CA ASN A 59 12.32 5.85 -6.28
C ASN A 59 12.19 5.47 -7.77
N PRO A 60 13.23 4.87 -8.38
CA PRO A 60 13.18 4.44 -9.78
C PRO A 60 12.31 3.19 -10.00
N GLY A 61 12.02 2.44 -8.93
CA GLY A 61 11.38 1.12 -8.93
C GLY A 61 12.35 0.03 -8.48
N LEU A 62 11.91 -0.81 -7.54
CA LEU A 62 12.70 -1.92 -7.01
C LEU A 62 12.46 -3.23 -7.79
N TRP A 63 11.30 -3.35 -8.48
CA TRP A 63 10.96 -4.57 -9.21
C TRP A 63 11.89 -4.77 -10.40
N PRO A 64 12.39 -6.00 -10.64
CA PRO A 64 13.29 -6.26 -11.76
C PRO A 64 12.61 -5.98 -13.11
N ALA A 65 13.41 -5.57 -14.10
CA ALA A 65 12.92 -5.35 -15.45
C ALA A 65 12.24 -6.63 -15.97
N THR A 66 10.98 -6.49 -16.40
CA THR A 66 10.12 -7.62 -16.78
C THR A 66 9.53 -7.33 -18.17
N PRO A 67 9.73 -8.20 -19.18
CA PRO A 67 9.23 -7.96 -20.53
C PRO A 67 7.72 -7.70 -20.55
N GLY A 68 7.30 -6.60 -21.18
CA GLY A 68 5.89 -6.22 -21.31
C GLY A 68 5.22 -5.75 -20.03
N VAL A 69 5.97 -5.46 -18.98
CA VAL A 69 5.50 -4.90 -17.70
C VAL A 69 6.26 -3.61 -17.39
N GLU A 70 5.55 -2.54 -17.10
CA GLU A 70 6.13 -1.27 -16.63
C GLU A 70 6.61 -1.45 -15.19
N THR A 71 7.92 -1.54 -14.97
CA THR A 71 8.53 -1.68 -13.64
C THR A 71 9.25 -0.41 -13.17
N ALA A 72 9.67 0.43 -14.11
CA ALA A 72 10.16 1.78 -13.80
C ALA A 72 8.97 2.68 -13.41
N ILE A 73 9.13 3.44 -12.33
CA ILE A 73 8.05 4.30 -11.82
C ILE A 73 8.06 5.63 -12.59
N PRO A 74 7.01 5.94 -13.39
CA PRO A 74 6.91 7.22 -14.09
C PRO A 74 6.84 8.40 -13.12
N ALA A 75 7.26 9.59 -13.56
CA ALA A 75 7.36 10.79 -12.72
C ALA A 75 6.01 11.18 -12.07
N ASP A 76 4.90 11.03 -12.80
CA ASP A 76 3.55 11.31 -12.30
C ASP A 76 3.02 10.23 -11.32
N ARG A 77 3.70 9.08 -11.21
CA ARG A 77 3.44 7.99 -10.28
C ARG A 77 4.42 7.91 -9.12
N ARG A 78 5.36 8.84 -9.01
CA ARG A 78 6.23 8.99 -7.84
C ARG A 78 5.43 9.59 -6.71
N ILE A 79 4.81 8.71 -5.90
CA ILE A 79 4.08 9.07 -4.68
C ILE A 79 5.06 9.43 -3.57
N ASP A 80 4.64 10.31 -2.66
CA ASP A 80 5.42 10.65 -1.45
C ASP A 80 5.07 9.71 -0.29
N GLY A 81 3.88 9.15 -0.30
CA GLY A 81 3.49 8.19 0.71
C GLY A 81 2.12 7.57 0.47
N VAL A 82 1.76 6.69 1.39
CA VAL A 82 0.46 6.03 1.42
C VAL A 82 -0.09 6.02 2.84
N ALA A 83 -1.34 6.46 3.00
CA ALA A 83 -2.11 6.19 4.20
C ALA A 83 -2.82 4.84 4.04
N GLU A 84 -2.37 3.84 4.81
CA GLU A 84 -3.01 2.54 4.88
C GLU A 84 -3.95 2.52 6.08
N VAL A 85 -5.21 2.18 5.85
CA VAL A 85 -6.25 2.12 6.88
C VAL A 85 -6.95 0.78 6.83
N THR A 86 -7.06 0.12 7.97
CA THR A 86 -7.95 -1.02 8.17
C THR A 86 -9.04 -0.66 9.15
N PHE A 87 -10.20 -1.26 8.99
CA PHE A 87 -11.39 -1.00 9.79
C PHE A 87 -11.82 -2.25 10.55
N ALA A 88 -12.32 -2.04 11.77
CA ALA A 88 -12.80 -3.11 12.64
C ALA A 88 -13.98 -3.88 12.05
N THR A 89 -14.84 -3.22 11.25
CA THR A 89 -15.96 -3.84 10.54
C THR A 89 -16.14 -3.23 9.15
N VAL A 90 -16.92 -3.89 8.30
CA VAL A 90 -17.27 -3.39 6.96
C VAL A 90 -18.06 -2.07 7.02
N LEU A 91 -18.81 -1.82 8.10
CA LEU A 91 -19.61 -0.63 8.30
C LEU A 91 -18.87 0.51 9.01
N SER A 92 -17.71 0.24 9.59
CA SER A 92 -16.92 1.24 10.34
C SER A 92 -16.61 2.52 9.54
N PRO A 93 -16.38 2.50 8.21
CA PRO A 93 -16.19 3.74 7.45
C PRO A 93 -17.36 4.73 7.59
N LEU A 94 -18.57 4.26 7.84
CA LEU A 94 -19.75 5.12 8.05
C LEU A 94 -19.67 5.87 9.38
N LEU A 95 -19.08 5.28 10.40
CA LEU A 95 -18.91 5.89 11.73
C LEU A 95 -17.89 7.05 11.69
N GLY A 96 -16.88 6.92 10.86
CA GLY A 96 -15.78 7.89 10.73
C GLY A 96 -16.08 9.15 9.93
N ARG A 97 -17.25 9.27 9.29
CA ARG A 97 -17.55 10.34 8.30
C ARG A 97 -17.30 11.77 8.81
N LYS A 98 -17.63 12.07 10.07
CA LYS A 98 -17.42 13.40 10.66
C LYS A 98 -15.92 13.71 10.75
N GLN A 99 -15.13 12.77 11.25
CA GLN A 99 -13.68 12.91 11.40
C GLN A 99 -12.96 12.94 10.03
N THR A 100 -13.38 12.09 9.10
CA THR A 100 -12.87 12.09 7.72
C THR A 100 -13.10 13.45 7.03
N ARG A 101 -14.23 14.12 7.30
CA ARG A 101 -14.48 15.46 6.75
C ARG A 101 -13.49 16.50 7.27
N LEU A 102 -13.04 16.42 8.53
CA LEU A 102 -11.97 17.28 9.05
C LEU A 102 -10.64 17.02 8.35
N ALA A 103 -10.33 15.75 8.09
CA ALA A 103 -9.14 15.38 7.33
C ALA A 103 -9.18 15.97 5.90
N TYR A 104 -10.33 15.92 5.21
CA TYR A 104 -10.51 16.53 3.89
C TYR A 104 -10.23 18.02 3.89
N GLN A 105 -10.71 18.75 4.90
CA GLN A 105 -10.47 20.18 5.02
C GLN A 105 -8.99 20.51 5.22
N ASP A 106 -8.23 19.59 5.80
CA ASP A 106 -6.81 19.76 6.07
C ASP A 106 -5.91 19.28 4.92
N GLU A 107 -6.37 18.36 4.07
CA GLU A 107 -5.57 17.79 2.97
C GLU A 107 -4.98 18.84 2.04
N ILE A 108 -5.68 19.91 1.74
CA ILE A 108 -5.20 21.01 0.89
C ILE A 108 -3.92 21.66 1.42
N ASN A 109 -3.68 21.61 2.73
CA ASN A 109 -2.47 22.14 3.35
C ASN A 109 -1.23 21.27 3.11
N VAL A 110 -1.44 19.99 2.73
CA VAL A 110 -0.39 18.98 2.65
C VAL A 110 -0.23 18.44 1.25
N PHE A 111 -1.35 18.08 0.60
CA PHE A 111 -1.34 17.29 -0.63
C PHE A 111 -1.79 18.11 -1.84
N ARG A 112 -1.13 17.90 -2.97
CA ARG A 112 -1.58 18.37 -4.28
C ARG A 112 -2.46 17.35 -5.00
N ARG A 113 -2.34 16.05 -4.61
CA ARG A 113 -3.09 14.95 -5.20
C ARG A 113 -3.26 13.81 -4.20
N THR A 114 -4.44 13.19 -4.19
CA THR A 114 -4.73 11.98 -3.42
C THR A 114 -5.56 11.00 -4.23
N LEU A 115 -5.27 9.68 -4.13
CA LEU A 115 -6.02 8.63 -4.80
C LEU A 115 -6.35 7.52 -3.81
N LEU A 116 -7.64 7.33 -3.51
CA LEU A 116 -8.08 6.24 -2.64
C LEU A 116 -8.40 4.99 -3.45
N TYR A 117 -7.80 3.88 -3.04
CA TYR A 117 -8.17 2.52 -3.45
C TYR A 117 -8.75 1.76 -2.26
N ALA A 118 -9.93 1.18 -2.44
CA ALA A 118 -10.58 0.37 -1.43
C ALA A 118 -10.64 -1.10 -1.86
N GLY A 119 -10.43 -2.02 -0.93
CA GLY A 119 -10.61 -3.45 -1.16
C GLY A 119 -12.07 -3.88 -0.99
N PRO A 120 -12.51 -4.96 -1.66
CA PRO A 120 -13.75 -5.62 -1.28
C PRO A 120 -13.70 -6.08 0.18
N PRO A 121 -14.86 -6.23 0.84
CA PRO A 121 -14.90 -6.79 2.19
C PRO A 121 -14.14 -8.11 2.31
N ASN A 122 -13.38 -8.26 3.38
CA ASN A 122 -12.57 -9.46 3.71
C ASN A 122 -11.55 -9.89 2.64
N SER A 123 -11.10 -8.95 1.78
CA SER A 123 -10.13 -9.23 0.71
C SER A 123 -8.68 -8.92 1.10
N THR A 124 -8.48 -8.11 2.12
CA THR A 124 -7.14 -7.77 2.65
C THR A 124 -6.66 -8.90 3.55
N ARG A 125 -5.40 -9.31 3.35
CA ARG A 125 -4.79 -10.43 4.09
C ARG A 125 -3.43 -10.01 4.65
N TRP A 126 -3.21 -10.31 5.92
CA TRP A 126 -1.94 -10.18 6.62
C TRP A 126 -1.41 -11.57 6.90
N TYR A 127 -0.26 -11.91 6.33
CA TYR A 127 0.32 -13.25 6.40
C TYR A 127 1.26 -13.37 7.58
N ASP A 128 1.21 -14.50 8.25
CA ASP A 128 2.09 -14.86 9.37
C ASP A 128 3.39 -15.44 8.81
N VAL A 129 4.29 -14.56 8.38
CA VAL A 129 5.57 -14.90 7.74
C VAL A 129 6.77 -14.66 8.64
N ALA A 130 6.62 -13.83 9.69
CA ALA A 130 7.72 -13.51 10.60
C ALA A 130 8.02 -14.68 11.54
N GLY A 131 9.29 -15.01 11.71
CA GLY A 131 9.73 -15.89 12.77
C GLY A 131 9.59 -15.26 14.16
N PRO A 132 9.63 -16.06 15.25
CA PRO A 132 9.56 -15.55 16.61
C PRO A 132 10.63 -14.49 16.89
N GLY A 133 10.21 -13.28 17.27
CA GLY A 133 11.10 -12.17 17.60
C GLY A 133 11.74 -11.45 16.42
N GLU A 134 11.44 -11.84 15.19
CA GLU A 134 11.91 -11.13 14.00
C GLU A 134 11.27 -9.74 13.90
N LYS A 135 12.11 -8.77 13.51
CA LYS A 135 11.69 -7.38 13.27
C LYS A 135 11.87 -7.02 11.79
N THR A 136 10.99 -6.17 11.30
CA THR A 136 11.09 -5.60 9.97
C THR A 136 11.96 -4.35 10.02
N GLY A 137 13.14 -4.42 9.36
CA GLY A 137 14.09 -3.28 9.28
C GLY A 137 14.05 -2.56 7.93
N ALA A 138 13.47 -3.17 6.88
CA ALA A 138 13.26 -2.53 5.59
C ALA A 138 11.96 -3.00 4.95
N ARG A 139 11.33 -2.13 4.13
CA ARG A 139 10.07 -2.46 3.46
C ARG A 139 10.10 -2.07 1.99
N ALA A 140 9.25 -2.73 1.21
CA ALA A 140 8.87 -2.31 -0.13
C ALA A 140 7.33 -2.31 -0.23
N LEU A 141 6.78 -1.26 -0.86
CA LEU A 141 5.36 -1.16 -1.17
C LEU A 141 5.17 -1.37 -2.66
N ILE A 142 4.35 -2.32 -3.05
CA ILE A 142 4.15 -2.72 -4.44
C ILE A 142 2.72 -2.41 -4.85
N TYR A 143 2.54 -1.74 -6.00
CA TYR A 143 1.26 -1.60 -6.68
C TYR A 143 1.27 -2.32 -8.00
N ILE A 144 0.20 -3.07 -8.29
CA ILE A 144 0.06 -3.88 -9.49
C ILE A 144 -1.11 -3.36 -10.33
N ARG A 145 -0.83 -3.07 -11.61
CA ARG A 145 -1.83 -2.77 -12.63
C ARG A 145 -2.13 -4.05 -13.39
N ARG A 146 -3.40 -4.44 -13.41
CA ARG A 146 -3.87 -5.60 -14.16
C ARG A 146 -3.72 -5.35 -15.67
N ARG A 147 -3.26 -6.36 -16.39
CA ARG A 147 -3.15 -6.34 -17.85
C ARG A 147 -4.54 -6.21 -18.48
N GLU A 148 -4.63 -5.42 -19.53
CA GLU A 148 -5.82 -5.34 -20.37
C GLU A 148 -6.17 -6.73 -20.94
N GLY A 149 -7.47 -7.04 -21.05
CA GLY A 149 -7.95 -8.35 -21.46
C GLY A 149 -7.99 -9.41 -20.35
N VAL A 150 -7.23 -9.25 -19.26
CA VAL A 150 -7.32 -10.13 -18.09
C VAL A 150 -8.53 -9.74 -17.24
N GLY A 151 -9.44 -10.67 -16.98
CA GLY A 151 -10.62 -10.43 -16.15
C GLY A 151 -10.25 -10.17 -14.67
N THR A 152 -11.12 -9.45 -13.94
CA THR A 152 -10.90 -9.14 -12.52
C THR A 152 -10.76 -10.41 -11.66
N ARG A 153 -11.60 -11.42 -11.88
CA ARG A 153 -11.57 -12.67 -11.10
C ARG A 153 -10.29 -13.48 -11.33
N PRO A 154 -9.85 -13.76 -12.59
CA PRO A 154 -8.56 -14.41 -12.84
C PRO A 154 -7.37 -13.65 -12.24
N PHE A 155 -7.33 -12.31 -12.38
CA PHE A 155 -6.28 -11.49 -11.78
C PHE A 155 -6.23 -11.63 -10.26
N ARG A 156 -7.37 -11.48 -9.58
CA ARG A 156 -7.44 -11.62 -8.11
C ARG A 156 -7.00 -13.01 -7.68
N LYS A 157 -7.47 -14.05 -8.37
CA LYS A 157 -7.08 -15.44 -8.09
C LYS A 157 -5.57 -15.62 -8.24
N PHE A 158 -4.98 -15.12 -9.32
CA PHE A 158 -3.52 -15.16 -9.51
C PHE A 158 -2.79 -14.47 -8.34
N VAL A 159 -3.19 -13.26 -7.95
CA VAL A 159 -2.55 -12.53 -6.82
C VAL A 159 -2.67 -13.33 -5.53
N THR A 160 -3.89 -13.81 -5.19
CA THR A 160 -4.17 -14.38 -3.86
C THR A 160 -3.79 -15.85 -3.71
N ASP A 161 -3.84 -16.63 -4.79
CA ASP A 161 -3.69 -18.09 -4.74
C ASP A 161 -2.37 -18.58 -5.37
N GLU A 162 -1.67 -17.72 -6.10
CA GLU A 162 -0.42 -18.09 -6.76
C GLU A 162 0.74 -17.17 -6.39
N LEU A 163 0.65 -15.85 -6.69
CA LEU A 163 1.75 -14.91 -6.48
C LEU A 163 2.10 -14.80 -4.98
N VAL A 164 1.12 -14.49 -4.14
CA VAL A 164 1.36 -14.26 -2.72
C VAL A 164 1.79 -15.51 -1.97
N PRO A 165 1.19 -16.70 -2.17
CA PRO A 165 1.72 -17.93 -1.58
C PRO A 165 3.15 -18.24 -2.01
N ALA A 166 3.52 -18.00 -3.29
CA ALA A 166 4.89 -18.18 -3.74
C ALA A 166 5.85 -17.23 -3.01
N LEU A 167 5.49 -15.93 -2.90
CA LEU A 167 6.25 -14.93 -2.15
C LEU A 167 6.41 -15.32 -0.68
N ALA A 168 5.34 -15.76 -0.03
CA ALA A 168 5.37 -16.15 1.37
C ALA A 168 6.27 -17.38 1.62
N ASN A 169 6.31 -18.31 0.67
CA ASN A 169 7.14 -19.53 0.77
C ASN A 169 8.64 -19.28 0.52
N THR A 170 9.06 -18.07 0.11
CA THR A 170 10.49 -17.74 0.02
C THR A 170 11.17 -17.74 1.38
N GLY A 171 10.43 -17.54 2.46
CA GLY A 171 10.94 -17.54 3.83
C GLY A 171 11.85 -16.36 4.19
N VAL A 172 11.95 -15.33 3.32
CA VAL A 172 12.82 -14.17 3.55
C VAL A 172 12.08 -12.93 4.07
N MET A 173 10.74 -13.00 4.11
CA MET A 173 9.91 -11.87 4.51
C MET A 173 9.59 -11.88 5.99
N THR A 174 9.67 -10.73 6.62
CA THR A 174 9.26 -10.48 8.01
C THR A 174 7.90 -9.77 8.11
N GLU A 175 7.37 -9.28 6.98
CA GLU A 175 6.02 -8.75 6.85
C GLU A 175 5.51 -9.04 5.42
N LEU A 176 4.28 -9.52 5.30
CA LEU A 176 3.60 -9.68 4.01
C LEU A 176 2.12 -9.34 4.18
N ARG A 177 1.71 -8.27 3.52
CA ARG A 177 0.32 -7.82 3.47
C ARG A 177 -0.14 -7.70 2.03
N THR A 178 -1.40 -8.01 1.78
CA THR A 178 -1.98 -7.88 0.44
C THR A 178 -3.35 -7.25 0.48
N GLN A 179 -3.63 -6.45 -0.52
CA GLN A 179 -4.93 -5.87 -0.76
C GLN A 179 -5.24 -5.95 -2.26
N VAL A 180 -6.38 -6.55 -2.63
CA VAL A 180 -6.93 -6.44 -3.98
C VAL A 180 -7.99 -5.36 -3.97
N PHE A 181 -8.07 -4.57 -5.06
CA PHE A 181 -8.93 -3.39 -5.09
C PHE A 181 -10.26 -3.64 -5.81
N MET A 182 -11.29 -2.92 -5.38
CA MET A 182 -12.48 -2.65 -6.18
C MET A 182 -12.12 -1.77 -7.38
N PRO A 183 -12.96 -1.71 -8.43
CA PRO A 183 -12.79 -0.68 -9.45
C PRO A 183 -12.70 0.69 -8.81
N TRP A 184 -11.69 1.46 -9.23
CA TRP A 184 -11.48 2.79 -8.68
C TRP A 184 -12.67 3.71 -8.95
N ASN A 185 -13.05 4.50 -7.95
CA ASN A 185 -14.17 5.42 -8.00
C ASN A 185 -13.76 6.73 -7.30
N GLU A 186 -13.69 7.80 -8.05
CA GLU A 186 -13.33 9.13 -7.59
C GLU A 186 -14.21 9.61 -6.41
N LYS A 187 -15.50 9.32 -6.45
CA LYS A 187 -16.48 9.73 -5.41
C LYS A 187 -16.24 9.14 -4.02
N LEU A 188 -15.34 8.16 -3.90
CA LEU A 188 -14.99 7.59 -2.59
C LEU A 188 -14.07 8.50 -1.78
N TRP A 189 -13.36 9.42 -2.47
CA TRP A 189 -12.42 10.35 -1.83
C TRP A 189 -12.35 11.63 -2.65
N ASP A 190 -13.36 12.48 -2.50
CA ASP A 190 -13.52 13.73 -3.25
C ASP A 190 -13.20 14.92 -2.34
N THR A 191 -11.91 15.14 -2.10
CA THR A 191 -11.41 16.24 -1.28
C THR A 191 -11.40 17.54 -2.08
N PRO A 192 -12.07 18.60 -1.65
CA PRO A 192 -12.08 19.87 -2.35
C PRO A 192 -10.67 20.46 -2.53
N ASN A 193 -10.38 20.94 -3.75
CA ASN A 193 -9.11 21.59 -4.13
C ASN A 193 -7.85 20.71 -4.06
N VAL A 194 -8.02 19.39 -4.00
CA VAL A 194 -6.95 18.39 -4.17
C VAL A 194 -7.24 17.61 -5.46
N ALA A 195 -6.22 17.33 -6.27
CA ALA A 195 -6.42 16.59 -7.52
C ALA A 195 -6.69 15.10 -7.24
N HIS A 196 -7.61 14.51 -8.02
CA HIS A 196 -7.97 13.09 -7.95
C HIS A 196 -7.95 12.40 -9.32
N ASP A 197 -7.28 13.01 -10.30
CA ASP A 197 -7.20 12.46 -11.65
C ASP A 197 -6.47 11.10 -11.66
N ASN A 198 -7.15 10.08 -12.19
CA ASN A 198 -6.62 8.73 -12.27
C ASN A 198 -7.09 8.05 -13.57
N PRO A 199 -6.37 8.28 -14.67
CA PRO A 199 -6.68 7.70 -15.96
C PRO A 199 -6.82 6.18 -15.91
N THR A 200 -7.72 5.62 -16.70
CA THR A 200 -8.07 4.18 -16.62
C THR A 200 -6.87 3.26 -16.86
N ASP A 201 -5.99 3.65 -17.76
CA ASP A 201 -4.75 2.93 -18.10
C ASP A 201 -3.67 3.00 -17.02
N GLN A 202 -3.88 3.83 -16.00
CA GLN A 202 -2.94 4.00 -14.88
C GLN A 202 -3.47 3.45 -13.55
N ARG A 203 -4.70 2.92 -13.50
CA ARG A 203 -5.34 2.44 -12.27
C ARG A 203 -4.71 1.16 -11.76
N PHE A 204 -4.40 1.14 -10.46
CA PHE A 204 -3.94 -0.07 -9.78
C PHE A 204 -5.09 -0.98 -9.37
N HIS A 205 -4.80 -2.27 -9.23
CA HIS A 205 -5.78 -3.32 -8.96
C HIS A 205 -5.43 -4.16 -7.73
N ALA A 206 -4.18 -4.07 -7.27
CA ALA A 206 -3.73 -4.68 -6.03
C ALA A 206 -2.54 -3.89 -5.45
N SER A 207 -2.34 -4.03 -4.14
CA SER A 207 -1.09 -3.65 -3.46
C SER A 207 -0.59 -4.77 -2.58
N LEU A 208 0.74 -4.77 -2.37
CA LEU A 208 1.42 -5.66 -1.44
C LEU A 208 2.43 -4.85 -0.63
N ILE A 209 2.64 -5.24 0.61
CA ILE A 209 3.72 -4.73 1.45
C ILE A 209 4.63 -5.90 1.78
N PHE A 210 5.90 -5.75 1.46
CA PHE A 210 6.96 -6.69 1.81
C PHE A 210 7.82 -6.07 2.90
N GLY A 211 8.01 -6.81 4.00
CA GLY A 211 8.99 -6.48 5.02
C GLY A 211 10.18 -7.44 4.98
N PHE A 212 11.35 -6.93 5.27
CA PHE A 212 12.62 -7.66 5.32
C PHE A 212 13.37 -7.27 6.59
N LYS A 213 14.27 -8.13 7.06
CA LYS A 213 15.07 -7.85 8.25
C LYS A 213 15.90 -6.57 8.11
N ASP A 214 16.39 -6.26 6.90
CA ASP A 214 17.19 -5.08 6.58
C ASP A 214 17.17 -4.77 5.07
N ALA A 215 17.80 -3.64 4.69
CA ALA A 215 17.88 -3.19 3.31
C ALA A 215 18.71 -4.13 2.41
N ALA A 216 19.71 -4.84 2.97
CA ALA A 216 20.53 -5.79 2.22
C ALA A 216 19.70 -7.02 1.82
N ALA A 217 18.90 -7.56 2.74
CA ALA A 217 17.97 -8.66 2.46
C ALA A 217 16.92 -8.26 1.42
N ARG A 218 16.38 -7.04 1.50
CA ARG A 218 15.48 -6.49 0.47
C ARG A 218 16.16 -6.42 -0.90
N GLY A 219 17.37 -5.87 -0.96
CA GLY A 219 18.11 -5.75 -2.21
C GLY A 219 18.42 -7.13 -2.81
N ALA A 220 18.85 -8.08 -2.01
CA ALA A 220 19.12 -9.46 -2.43
C ALA A 220 17.86 -10.14 -2.98
N PHE A 221 16.70 -9.94 -2.35
CA PHE A 221 15.43 -10.48 -2.82
C PHE A 221 15.06 -9.97 -4.22
N PHE A 222 15.11 -8.65 -4.46
CA PHE A 222 14.77 -8.07 -5.77
C PHE A 222 15.80 -8.36 -6.87
N ALA A 223 17.00 -8.78 -6.52
CA ALA A 223 18.06 -9.22 -7.46
C ALA A 223 18.09 -10.74 -7.66
N GLY A 224 17.30 -11.50 -6.89
CA GLY A 224 17.35 -12.97 -6.88
C GLY A 224 16.56 -13.64 -8.01
N ASP A 225 16.85 -14.90 -8.29
CA ASP A 225 16.20 -15.68 -9.35
C ASP A 225 14.71 -15.96 -9.05
N GLU A 226 14.34 -16.02 -7.78
CA GLU A 226 12.96 -16.28 -7.37
C GLU A 226 12.01 -15.17 -7.82
N ILE A 227 12.38 -13.89 -7.62
CA ILE A 227 11.55 -12.77 -8.04
C ILE A 227 11.52 -12.64 -9.56
N ILE A 228 12.61 -13.02 -10.27
CA ILE A 228 12.65 -13.06 -11.74
C ILE A 228 11.65 -14.11 -12.25
N THR A 229 11.67 -15.33 -11.71
CA THR A 229 10.73 -16.40 -12.06
C THR A 229 9.28 -16.02 -11.80
N LEU A 230 9.02 -15.35 -10.67
CA LEU A 230 7.69 -14.82 -10.35
C LEU A 230 7.26 -13.71 -11.30
N SER A 231 8.20 -12.86 -11.74
CA SER A 231 7.96 -11.79 -12.71
C SER A 231 7.53 -12.30 -14.07
N ASP A 232 8.12 -13.39 -14.55
CA ASP A 232 7.74 -14.02 -15.81
C ASP A 232 6.26 -14.47 -15.77
N ARG A 233 5.84 -15.09 -14.69
CA ARG A 233 4.44 -15.50 -14.50
C ARG A 233 3.51 -14.30 -14.36
N LEU A 234 3.93 -13.28 -13.59
CA LEU A 234 3.17 -12.06 -13.36
C LEU A 234 2.95 -11.29 -14.65
N SER A 235 3.86 -11.34 -15.62
CA SER A 235 3.75 -10.68 -16.92
C SER A 235 2.49 -11.06 -17.70
N GLY A 236 1.96 -12.26 -17.49
CA GLY A 236 0.68 -12.70 -18.07
C GLY A 236 -0.54 -12.00 -17.48
N TYR A 237 -0.43 -11.40 -16.29
CA TYR A 237 -1.54 -10.83 -15.53
C TYR A 237 -1.43 -9.34 -15.30
N ALA A 238 -0.22 -8.77 -15.35
CA ALA A 238 0.06 -7.37 -15.02
C ALA A 238 0.64 -6.62 -16.21
N SER A 239 0.27 -5.34 -16.34
CA SER A 239 0.88 -4.39 -17.29
C SER A 239 1.83 -3.41 -16.59
N ALA A 240 1.74 -3.27 -15.25
CA ALA A 240 2.69 -2.51 -14.45
C ALA A 240 2.85 -3.11 -13.06
N VAL A 241 4.06 -3.01 -12.54
CA VAL A 241 4.42 -3.32 -11.14
C VAL A 241 5.33 -2.22 -10.63
N HIS A 242 4.78 -1.32 -9.83
CA HIS A 242 5.53 -0.25 -9.22
C HIS A 242 5.91 -0.66 -7.80
N ALA A 243 7.18 -0.97 -7.59
CA ALA A 243 7.72 -1.34 -6.28
C ALA A 243 8.53 -0.17 -5.70
N TYR A 244 7.98 0.45 -4.67
CA TYR A 244 8.52 1.63 -4.01
C TYR A 244 9.40 1.24 -2.84
N ASP A 245 10.52 1.95 -2.68
CA ASP A 245 11.33 1.91 -1.47
C ASP A 245 10.61 2.67 -0.34
N VAL A 246 10.38 1.99 0.77
CA VAL A 246 9.75 2.58 1.95
C VAL A 246 10.82 3.11 2.90
N PHE A 247 10.80 4.42 3.13
CA PHE A 247 11.69 5.09 4.06
C PHE A 247 11.28 4.86 5.52
N ALA A 248 9.96 4.96 5.82
CA ALA A 248 9.42 4.69 7.16
C ALA A 248 7.98 4.19 7.06
N ALA A 249 7.56 3.38 8.02
CA ALA A 249 6.18 2.92 8.18
C ALA A 249 5.73 3.21 9.61
N LEU A 250 4.89 4.24 9.78
CA LEU A 250 4.52 4.82 11.07
C LEU A 250 3.09 4.42 11.43
N THR A 251 2.92 3.64 12.47
CA THR A 251 1.62 3.19 12.98
C THR A 251 1.12 4.13 14.06
N TYR A 252 -0.05 4.71 13.88
CA TYR A 252 -0.70 5.66 14.81
C TYR A 252 -1.88 5.05 15.54
N VAL A 253 -2.61 4.13 14.91
CA VAL A 253 -3.68 3.36 15.53
C VAL A 253 -3.36 1.89 15.35
N LYS A 254 -3.48 1.10 16.40
CA LYS A 254 -3.25 -0.33 16.40
C LYS A 254 -4.29 -1.03 17.26
N ASP A 255 -4.92 -2.07 16.72
CA ASP A 255 -5.98 -2.85 17.40
C ASP A 255 -7.09 -1.94 17.97
N GLY A 256 -7.46 -0.88 17.20
CA GLY A 256 -8.45 0.10 17.59
C GLY A 256 -8.00 1.15 18.62
N VAL A 257 -6.74 1.09 19.06
CA VAL A 257 -6.18 1.99 20.08
C VAL A 257 -5.28 3.04 19.42
N ILE A 258 -5.53 4.33 19.74
CA ILE A 258 -4.66 5.43 19.34
C ILE A 258 -3.38 5.35 20.18
N LEU A 259 -2.24 5.24 19.51
CA LEU A 259 -0.94 5.19 20.18
C LEU A 259 -0.52 6.59 20.64
N PRO A 260 0.07 6.73 21.85
CA PRO A 260 0.56 8.02 22.36
C PRO A 260 1.68 8.60 21.48
N HIS A 261 2.47 7.71 20.85
CA HIS A 261 3.47 7.99 19.85
C HIS A 261 3.35 6.94 18.75
N TYR A 262 3.67 7.30 17.49
CA TYR A 262 3.70 6.30 16.41
C TYR A 262 4.77 5.23 16.70
N GLN A 263 4.52 4.02 16.18
CA GLN A 263 5.47 2.90 16.20
C GLN A 263 5.97 2.65 14.76
N GLU A 264 7.26 2.37 14.62
CA GLU A 264 7.93 1.97 13.36
C GLU A 264 7.97 0.44 13.20
#